data_e8548545a5d6fe71dd6922e6af49e331
#
_entry.id   e8548545a5d6fe71dd6922e6af49e331
#
_cell.length_a   1.000
_cell.length_b   1.000
_cell.length_c   1.000
_cell.angle_alpha   90.00
_cell.angle_beta   90.00
_cell.angle_gamma   90.00
#
_symmetry.space_group_name_H-M   'P 1'
#
loop_
_entity.id
_entity.type
_entity.pdbx_description
1 polymer ?
#
loop_
_entity_poly.entity_id
_entity_poly.type
_entity_poly.pdbx_seq_one_letter_code
_entity_poly.pdbx_strand_id
1 'polypeptide(L)'
;AGTAVSVTCLIPPGGDPHGYRLKPSDRQALSKADLVVHIGFNLTPSAKEISVPAPVVAVGEVALPSYRGNDPHVWHDPANSAAMTSAIADRLSPLLSGDARVAFASRAANAQSVLADLGTWASVQFAKLPANQRVLVTDHQTYSHLANRYDLEEISMLDSYTTGGALKPSSLNAITKAVTDSGARVIFSSYLPANKSLRRISKRSGLPIASTPLYGEG
;
A
#
# COMPACT_ATOMS: atom_id res chain seq x y z
N ALA A 1 10.62 -10.42 12.09
CA ALA A 1 10.40 -11.32 13.23
C ALA A 1 11.64 -12.13 13.61
N GLY A 2 12.71 -12.16 12.78
CA GLY A 2 13.92 -12.96 12.99
C GLY A 2 13.64 -14.45 12.81
N THR A 3 14.54 -15.29 13.30
CA THR A 3 14.45 -16.76 13.15
C THR A 3 13.37 -17.43 14.01
N ALA A 4 12.77 -16.69 14.95
CA ALA A 4 11.74 -17.23 15.86
C ALA A 4 10.34 -17.33 15.21
N VAL A 5 10.14 -16.71 14.04
CA VAL A 5 8.88 -16.71 13.31
C VAL A 5 9.14 -17.02 11.84
N SER A 6 8.46 -18.03 11.30
CA SER A 6 8.43 -18.29 9.86
C SER A 6 7.27 -17.51 9.25
N VAL A 7 7.55 -16.76 8.18
CA VAL A 7 6.55 -15.96 7.47
C VAL A 7 6.36 -16.52 6.07
N THR A 8 5.09 -16.78 5.70
CA THR A 8 4.71 -17.17 4.35
C THR A 8 3.85 -16.07 3.74
N CYS A 9 4.33 -15.44 2.67
CA CYS A 9 3.52 -14.52 1.86
C CYS A 9 2.73 -15.33 0.83
N LEU A 10 1.39 -15.19 0.84
CA LEU A 10 0.53 -15.90 -0.11
C LEU A 10 0.54 -15.24 -1.49
N ILE A 11 0.58 -13.90 -1.51
CA ILE A 11 0.67 -13.12 -2.75
C ILE A 11 2.15 -13.01 -3.10
N PRO A 12 2.56 -13.51 -4.28
CA PRO A 12 3.97 -13.42 -4.68
C PRO A 12 4.38 -11.98 -4.99
N PRO A 13 5.69 -11.66 -4.98
CA PRO A 13 6.18 -10.35 -5.39
C PRO A 13 5.62 -9.92 -6.75
N GLY A 14 5.11 -8.68 -6.83
CA GLY A 14 4.46 -8.13 -8.02
C GLY A 14 3.06 -8.70 -8.30
N GLY A 15 2.50 -9.48 -7.38
CA GLY A 15 1.12 -9.94 -7.46
C GLY A 15 0.14 -8.85 -7.04
N ASP A 16 -0.96 -8.72 -7.78
CA ASP A 16 -2.05 -7.78 -7.47
C ASP A 16 -2.92 -8.31 -6.33
N PRO A 17 -2.98 -7.63 -5.15
CA PRO A 17 -3.80 -8.06 -4.03
C PRO A 17 -5.30 -7.94 -4.29
N HIS A 18 -5.74 -7.00 -5.12
CA HIS A 18 -7.15 -6.75 -5.39
C HIS A 18 -7.80 -7.88 -6.19
N GLY A 19 -7.04 -8.47 -7.12
CA GLY A 19 -7.48 -9.58 -7.95
C GLY A 19 -7.11 -10.96 -7.42
N TYR A 20 -6.36 -11.04 -6.32
CA TYR A 20 -5.82 -12.30 -5.82
C TYR A 20 -6.92 -13.28 -5.40
N ARG A 21 -6.76 -14.53 -5.80
CA ARG A 21 -7.63 -15.63 -5.42
C ARG A 21 -6.83 -16.73 -4.73
N LEU A 22 -7.37 -17.24 -3.61
CA LEU A 22 -6.73 -18.29 -2.83
C LEU A 22 -6.58 -19.57 -3.65
N LYS A 23 -5.36 -20.07 -3.76
CA LYS A 23 -5.00 -21.33 -4.42
C LYS A 23 -5.08 -22.50 -3.43
N PRO A 24 -5.13 -23.75 -3.91
CA PRO A 24 -5.05 -24.92 -3.02
C PRO A 24 -3.81 -24.94 -2.14
N SER A 25 -2.64 -24.52 -2.67
CA SER A 25 -1.40 -24.37 -1.90
C SER A 25 -1.52 -23.37 -0.74
N ASP A 26 -2.26 -22.25 -0.97
CA ASP A 26 -2.47 -21.24 0.06
C ASP A 26 -3.32 -21.78 1.20
N ARG A 27 -4.38 -22.52 0.88
CA ARG A 27 -5.23 -23.19 1.87
C ARG A 27 -4.43 -24.19 2.70
N GLN A 28 -3.47 -24.89 2.10
CA GLN A 28 -2.56 -25.78 2.81
C GLN A 28 -1.60 -25.01 3.74
N ALA A 29 -1.08 -23.86 3.31
CA ALA A 29 -0.23 -23.00 4.16
C ALA A 29 -1.04 -22.42 5.31
N LEU A 30 -2.24 -21.89 5.01
CA LEU A 30 -3.15 -21.31 5.99
C LEU A 30 -3.57 -22.31 7.09
N SER A 31 -3.78 -23.60 6.74
CA SER A 31 -4.15 -24.62 7.71
C SER A 31 -3.06 -24.95 8.74
N LYS A 32 -1.82 -24.54 8.49
CA LYS A 32 -0.65 -24.75 9.37
C LYS A 32 -0.20 -23.49 10.09
N ALA A 33 -0.85 -22.37 9.81
CA ALA A 33 -0.47 -21.10 10.40
C ALA A 33 -0.92 -20.98 11.86
N ASP A 34 -0.11 -20.38 12.70
CA ASP A 34 -0.47 -19.99 14.08
C ASP A 34 -1.16 -18.62 14.13
N LEU A 35 -0.96 -17.81 13.10
CA LEU A 35 -1.55 -16.49 12.91
C LEU A 35 -1.65 -16.16 11.43
N VAL A 36 -2.78 -15.62 11.00
CA VAL A 36 -2.99 -15.06 9.66
C VAL A 36 -3.18 -13.57 9.74
N VAL A 37 -2.44 -12.82 8.92
CA VAL A 37 -2.52 -11.36 8.89
C VAL A 37 -2.82 -10.89 7.48
N HIS A 38 -3.75 -9.96 7.33
CA HIS A 38 -4.02 -9.23 6.09
C HIS A 38 -4.29 -7.75 6.40
N ILE A 39 -4.22 -6.87 5.41
CA ILE A 39 -4.42 -5.43 5.62
C ILE A 39 -5.84 -5.11 6.11
N GLY A 40 -6.85 -5.77 5.58
CA GLY A 40 -8.24 -5.38 5.78
C GLY A 40 -8.72 -4.38 4.72
N PHE A 41 -9.76 -3.61 5.06
CA PHE A 41 -10.36 -2.60 4.17
C PHE A 41 -10.69 -3.13 2.77
N ASN A 42 -10.92 -4.44 2.66
CA ASN A 42 -11.21 -5.12 1.40
C ASN A 42 -10.08 -5.02 0.34
N LEU A 43 -8.83 -4.81 0.74
CA LEU A 43 -7.67 -4.81 -0.17
C LEU A 43 -7.62 -6.11 -0.98
N THR A 44 -7.75 -7.24 -0.28
CA THR A 44 -7.79 -8.59 -0.89
C THR A 44 -9.15 -9.21 -0.60
N PRO A 45 -10.12 -9.11 -1.53
CA PRO A 45 -11.48 -9.60 -1.28
C PRO A 45 -11.57 -11.08 -0.90
N SER A 46 -10.67 -11.92 -1.45
CA SER A 46 -10.62 -13.35 -1.13
C SER A 46 -10.15 -13.65 0.30
N ALA A 47 -9.61 -12.67 1.04
CA ALA A 47 -9.29 -12.85 2.46
C ALA A 47 -10.53 -13.17 3.31
N LYS A 48 -11.73 -12.76 2.87
CA LYS A 48 -13.00 -13.12 3.52
C LYS A 48 -13.34 -14.61 3.45
N GLU A 49 -12.70 -15.34 2.53
CA GLU A 49 -12.87 -16.78 2.37
C GLU A 49 -11.96 -17.59 3.30
N ILE A 50 -11.07 -16.93 4.06
CA ILE A 50 -10.15 -17.61 4.97
C ILE A 50 -10.94 -18.09 6.18
N SER A 51 -10.99 -19.42 6.32
CA SER A 51 -11.63 -20.10 7.44
C SER A 51 -10.64 -21.14 7.97
N VAL A 52 -9.96 -20.82 9.07
CA VAL A 52 -8.94 -21.65 9.71
C VAL A 52 -9.03 -21.51 11.24
N PRO A 53 -8.51 -22.50 12.01
CA PRO A 53 -8.50 -22.41 13.48
C PRO A 53 -7.65 -21.26 14.04
N ALA A 54 -6.59 -20.86 13.32
CA ALA A 54 -5.72 -19.77 13.73
C ALA A 54 -6.46 -18.41 13.69
N PRO A 55 -6.11 -17.46 14.57
CA PRO A 55 -6.62 -16.09 14.47
C PRO A 55 -6.33 -15.47 13.11
N VAL A 56 -7.35 -14.87 12.49
CA VAL A 56 -7.24 -14.08 11.25
C VAL A 56 -7.41 -12.62 11.60
N VAL A 57 -6.42 -11.79 11.31
CA VAL A 57 -6.34 -10.39 11.76
C VAL A 57 -6.27 -9.45 10.58
N ALA A 58 -7.27 -8.59 10.43
CA ALA A 58 -7.28 -7.44 9.55
C ALA A 58 -6.47 -6.31 10.21
N VAL A 59 -5.15 -6.32 10.02
CA VAL A 59 -4.22 -5.51 10.82
C VAL A 59 -4.40 -4.01 10.64
N GLY A 60 -4.75 -3.55 9.43
CA GLY A 60 -5.06 -2.14 9.17
C GLY A 60 -6.30 -1.69 9.93
N GLU A 61 -7.35 -2.52 9.97
CA GLU A 61 -8.59 -2.21 10.69
C GLU A 61 -8.37 -2.18 12.20
N VAL A 62 -7.53 -3.09 12.72
CA VAL A 62 -7.13 -3.09 14.14
C VAL A 62 -6.30 -1.86 14.50
N ALA A 63 -5.35 -1.48 13.64
CA ALA A 63 -4.46 -0.34 13.86
C ALA A 63 -5.15 1.01 13.71
N LEU A 64 -6.20 1.09 12.87
CA LEU A 64 -6.89 2.32 12.51
C LEU A 64 -8.40 2.24 12.81
N PRO A 65 -8.81 2.01 14.08
CA PRO A 65 -10.20 1.73 14.43
C PRO A 65 -11.16 2.89 14.17
N SER A 66 -10.64 4.10 14.00
CA SER A 66 -11.43 5.31 13.68
C SER A 66 -11.49 5.62 12.19
N TYR A 67 -10.75 4.91 11.35
CA TYR A 67 -10.80 5.13 9.90
C TYR A 67 -12.14 4.64 9.34
N ARG A 68 -12.77 5.48 8.51
CA ARG A 68 -14.09 5.21 7.89
C ARG A 68 -14.05 5.32 6.38
N GLY A 69 -12.87 5.52 5.80
CA GLY A 69 -12.68 5.56 4.36
C GLY A 69 -12.68 4.17 3.71
N ASN A 70 -12.65 4.15 2.40
CA ASN A 70 -12.66 2.95 1.57
C ASN A 70 -11.29 2.65 0.93
N ASP A 71 -10.30 3.53 1.12
CA ASP A 71 -8.96 3.34 0.58
C ASP A 71 -8.19 2.31 1.42
N PRO A 72 -7.86 1.12 0.88
CA PRO A 72 -7.17 0.08 1.63
C PRO A 72 -5.66 0.31 1.74
N HIS A 73 -5.09 1.28 1.00
CA HIS A 73 -3.64 1.50 0.85
C HIS A 73 -3.07 2.31 2.03
N VAL A 74 -3.48 1.96 3.24
CA VAL A 74 -3.18 2.69 4.48
C VAL A 74 -1.69 2.75 4.83
N TRP A 75 -0.89 1.82 4.32
CA TRP A 75 0.55 1.70 4.62
C TRP A 75 1.41 2.81 4.01
N HIS A 76 0.87 3.58 3.07
CA HIS A 76 1.59 4.71 2.48
C HIS A 76 1.70 5.93 3.40
N ASP A 77 1.01 5.92 4.56
CA ASP A 77 1.35 6.79 5.69
C ASP A 77 2.27 6.02 6.65
N PRO A 78 3.52 6.47 6.91
CA PRO A 78 4.43 5.82 7.86
C PRO A 78 3.86 5.70 9.29
N ALA A 79 2.99 6.61 9.71
CA ALA A 79 2.36 6.52 11.02
C ALA A 79 1.37 5.34 11.08
N ASN A 80 0.60 5.11 10.01
CA ASN A 80 -0.26 3.95 9.90
C ASN A 80 0.55 2.64 9.89
N SER A 81 1.66 2.63 9.17
CA SER A 81 2.57 1.47 9.11
C SER A 81 3.19 1.17 10.47
N ALA A 82 3.54 2.20 11.26
CA ALA A 82 4.00 2.02 12.64
C ALA A 82 2.90 1.45 13.53
N ALA A 83 1.66 1.93 13.43
CA ALA A 83 0.51 1.41 14.17
C ALA A 83 0.21 -0.05 13.79
N MET A 84 0.26 -0.41 12.51
CA MET A 84 0.11 -1.80 12.06
C MET A 84 1.26 -2.69 12.56
N THR A 85 2.49 -2.18 12.62
CA THR A 85 3.63 -2.89 13.21
C THR A 85 3.37 -3.21 14.68
N SER A 86 2.82 -2.27 15.45
CA SER A 86 2.39 -2.51 16.83
C SER A 86 1.32 -3.59 16.91
N ALA A 87 0.26 -3.47 16.12
CA ALA A 87 -0.83 -4.44 16.10
C ALA A 87 -0.36 -5.87 15.76
N ILE A 88 0.59 -6.02 14.82
CA ILE A 88 1.22 -7.31 14.53
C ILE A 88 2.04 -7.80 15.71
N ALA A 89 2.82 -6.92 16.34
CA ALA A 89 3.66 -7.27 17.49
C ALA A 89 2.82 -7.77 18.67
N ASP A 90 1.70 -7.15 18.96
CA ASP A 90 0.76 -7.54 20.01
C ASP A 90 0.17 -8.94 19.79
N ARG A 91 -0.04 -9.33 18.53
CA ARG A 91 -0.58 -10.64 18.16
C ARG A 91 0.48 -11.75 18.13
N LEU A 92 1.72 -11.41 17.75
CA LEU A 92 2.82 -12.39 17.69
C LEU A 92 3.51 -12.60 19.06
N SER A 93 3.61 -11.57 19.89
CA SER A 93 4.33 -11.64 21.17
C SER A 93 3.85 -12.76 22.09
N PRO A 94 2.52 -13.04 22.25
CA PRO A 94 2.04 -14.15 23.07
C PRO A 94 2.47 -15.54 22.58
N LEU A 95 2.77 -15.67 21.25
CA LEU A 95 3.21 -16.93 20.64
C LEU A 95 4.70 -17.21 20.88
N LEU A 96 5.44 -16.25 21.45
CA LEU A 96 6.88 -16.33 21.71
C LEU A 96 7.15 -16.41 23.22
N SER A 97 8.31 -16.98 23.59
CA SER A 97 8.75 -17.10 24.98
C SER A 97 10.23 -16.77 25.12
N GLY A 98 10.69 -16.58 26.37
CA GLY A 98 12.09 -16.35 26.70
C GLY A 98 12.77 -15.27 25.85
N ASP A 99 14.01 -15.51 25.48
CA ASP A 99 14.86 -14.58 24.70
C ASP A 99 14.26 -14.24 23.33
N ALA A 100 13.51 -15.17 22.73
CA ALA A 100 12.84 -14.93 21.45
C ALA A 100 11.80 -13.79 21.54
N ARG A 101 11.03 -13.74 22.62
CA ARG A 101 10.07 -12.67 22.88
C ARG A 101 10.76 -11.33 23.09
N VAL A 102 11.84 -11.30 23.88
CA VAL A 102 12.62 -10.07 24.13
C VAL A 102 13.23 -9.53 22.84
N ALA A 103 13.90 -10.39 22.08
CA ALA A 103 14.50 -10.01 20.81
C ALA A 103 13.45 -9.57 19.75
N PHE A 104 12.25 -10.16 19.78
CA PHE A 104 11.15 -9.77 18.91
C PHE A 104 10.61 -8.38 19.29
N ALA A 105 10.37 -8.11 20.57
CA ALA A 105 9.92 -6.81 21.05
C ALA A 105 10.90 -5.69 20.68
N SER A 106 12.22 -5.93 20.83
CA SER A 106 13.26 -4.97 20.42
C SER A 106 13.21 -4.68 18.91
N ARG A 107 13.02 -5.71 18.07
CA ARG A 107 12.89 -5.52 16.61
C ARG A 107 11.61 -4.76 16.23
N ALA A 108 10.50 -5.03 16.91
CA ALA A 108 9.25 -4.31 16.66
C ALA A 108 9.39 -2.82 17.02
N ALA A 109 10.00 -2.50 18.17
CA ALA A 109 10.28 -1.12 18.58
C ALA A 109 11.22 -0.41 17.57
N ASN A 110 12.28 -1.09 17.12
CA ASN A 110 13.17 -0.55 16.11
C ASN A 110 12.46 -0.27 14.78
N ALA A 111 11.58 -1.17 14.32
CA ALA A 111 10.80 -0.96 13.10
C ALA A 111 9.87 0.25 13.21
N GLN A 112 9.23 0.45 14.36
CA GLN A 112 8.41 1.63 14.62
C GLN A 112 9.24 2.92 14.60
N SER A 113 10.44 2.92 15.20
CA SER A 113 11.35 4.06 15.18
C SER A 113 11.75 4.41 13.74
N VAL A 114 12.15 3.43 12.95
CA VAL A 114 12.51 3.64 11.53
C VAL A 114 11.35 4.25 10.73
N LEU A 115 10.11 3.80 10.99
CA LEU A 115 8.94 4.36 10.33
C LEU A 115 8.65 5.80 10.78
N ALA A 116 8.86 6.12 12.04
CA ALA A 116 8.75 7.49 12.55
C ALA A 116 9.80 8.42 11.91
N ASP A 117 11.04 7.96 11.83
CA ASP A 117 12.14 8.69 11.18
C ASP A 117 11.87 8.90 9.69
N LEU A 118 11.34 7.87 9.00
CA LEU A 118 10.89 7.98 7.61
C LEU A 118 9.80 9.04 7.45
N GLY A 119 8.81 9.06 8.34
CA GLY A 119 7.75 10.06 8.34
C GLY A 119 8.29 11.48 8.49
N THR A 120 9.24 11.68 9.40
CA THR A 120 9.92 12.97 9.62
C THR A 120 10.73 13.38 8.40
N TRP A 121 11.54 12.47 7.86
CA TRP A 121 12.33 12.71 6.65
C TRP A 121 11.44 13.08 5.47
N ALA A 122 10.36 12.33 5.25
CA ALA A 122 9.43 12.58 4.16
C ALA A 122 8.77 13.96 4.28
N SER A 123 8.36 14.37 5.50
CA SER A 123 7.82 15.71 5.76
C SER A 123 8.79 16.80 5.32
N VAL A 124 10.07 16.65 5.65
CA VAL A 124 11.11 17.60 5.25
C VAL A 124 11.32 17.62 3.73
N GLN A 125 11.25 16.46 3.05
CA GLN A 125 11.44 16.41 1.60
C GLN A 125 10.26 17.03 0.87
N PHE A 126 9.02 16.64 1.22
CA PHE A 126 7.82 17.16 0.56
C PHE A 126 7.61 18.65 0.82
N ALA A 127 8.02 19.17 1.99
CA ALA A 127 7.97 20.61 2.29
C ALA A 127 8.85 21.46 1.35
N LYS A 128 9.86 20.87 0.70
CA LYS A 128 10.70 21.57 -0.30
C LYS A 128 10.00 21.80 -1.63
N LEU A 129 8.91 21.07 -1.90
CA LEU A 129 8.14 21.24 -3.12
C LEU A 129 7.32 22.53 -3.05
N PRO A 130 7.35 23.38 -4.09
CA PRO A 130 6.42 24.50 -4.20
C PRO A 130 4.97 24.00 -4.20
N ALA A 131 4.06 24.77 -3.62
CA ALA A 131 2.65 24.35 -3.48
C ALA A 131 2.00 23.95 -4.81
N ASN A 132 2.32 24.67 -5.89
CA ASN A 132 1.83 24.38 -7.25
C ASN A 132 2.52 23.17 -7.93
N GLN A 133 3.40 22.45 -7.24
CA GLN A 133 4.07 21.23 -7.74
C GLN A 133 3.84 20.02 -6.81
N ARG A 134 2.98 20.18 -5.80
CA ARG A 134 2.62 19.11 -4.88
C ARG A 134 1.54 18.21 -5.48
N VAL A 135 1.79 17.68 -6.67
CA VAL A 135 0.86 16.84 -7.42
C VAL A 135 1.53 15.53 -7.76
N LEU A 136 0.87 14.45 -7.40
CA LEU A 136 1.28 13.07 -7.65
C LEU A 136 0.34 12.46 -8.70
N VAL A 137 0.86 12.17 -9.90
CA VAL A 137 0.08 11.54 -10.98
C VAL A 137 0.43 10.06 -11.05
N THR A 138 -0.56 9.19 -10.87
CA THR A 138 -0.39 7.74 -10.69
C THR A 138 -1.32 6.94 -11.62
N ASP A 139 -1.09 5.64 -11.76
CA ASP A 139 -1.90 4.76 -12.61
C ASP A 139 -3.21 4.31 -11.96
N HIS A 140 -3.27 4.14 -10.64
CA HIS A 140 -4.52 3.94 -9.88
C HIS A 140 -4.44 4.63 -8.52
N GLN A 141 -5.56 4.78 -7.84
CA GLN A 141 -5.65 5.50 -6.58
C GLN A 141 -5.06 4.67 -5.43
N THR A 142 -3.79 4.91 -5.13
CA THR A 142 -3.01 4.12 -4.16
C THR A 142 -2.38 4.99 -3.08
N TYR A 143 -2.12 6.23 -3.39
CA TYR A 143 -1.28 7.09 -2.54
C TYR A 143 -2.06 8.15 -1.76
N SER A 144 -3.39 8.01 -1.63
CA SER A 144 -4.22 9.02 -0.97
C SER A 144 -3.81 9.24 0.50
N HIS A 145 -3.37 8.18 1.21
CA HIS A 145 -2.87 8.31 2.58
C HIS A 145 -1.56 9.08 2.66
N LEU A 146 -0.63 8.84 1.72
CA LEU A 146 0.60 9.62 1.59
C LEU A 146 0.29 11.07 1.20
N ALA A 147 -0.59 11.27 0.23
CA ALA A 147 -0.99 12.58 -0.27
C ALA A 147 -1.60 13.43 0.86
N ASN A 148 -2.55 12.87 1.61
CA ASN A 148 -3.16 13.53 2.76
C ASN A 148 -2.14 13.86 3.87
N ARG A 149 -1.17 12.97 4.10
CA ARG A 149 -0.17 13.16 5.15
C ARG A 149 0.78 14.30 4.85
N TYR A 150 1.12 14.52 3.58
CA TYR A 150 2.16 15.45 3.17
C TYR A 150 1.67 16.62 2.31
N ASP A 151 0.35 16.87 2.31
CA ASP A 151 -0.28 17.96 1.57
C ASP A 151 0.05 17.90 0.07
N LEU A 152 -0.18 16.74 -0.53
CA LEU A 152 -0.09 16.49 -1.96
C LEU A 152 -1.50 16.29 -2.53
N GLU A 153 -1.67 16.60 -3.80
CA GLU A 153 -2.85 16.22 -4.60
C GLU A 153 -2.53 14.93 -5.36
N GLU A 154 -3.35 13.89 -5.24
CA GLU A 154 -3.24 12.69 -6.06
C GLU A 154 -4.20 12.78 -7.24
N ILE A 155 -3.66 12.65 -8.46
CA ILE A 155 -4.43 12.48 -9.69
C ILE A 155 -4.18 11.07 -10.20
N SER A 156 -5.15 10.18 -10.00
CA SER A 156 -5.06 8.80 -10.48
C SER A 156 -5.78 8.62 -11.81
N MET A 157 -5.29 7.66 -12.62
CA MET A 157 -5.91 7.35 -13.91
C MET A 157 -7.15 6.50 -13.79
N LEU A 158 -7.20 5.65 -12.77
CA LEU A 158 -8.36 4.87 -12.40
C LEU A 158 -8.95 5.49 -11.13
N ASP A 159 -10.17 5.92 -11.24
CA ASP A 159 -10.97 6.47 -10.15
C ASP A 159 -11.49 5.31 -9.28
N SER A 160 -10.58 4.40 -8.91
CA SER A 160 -10.87 3.24 -8.10
C SER A 160 -9.61 2.74 -7.41
N TYR A 161 -9.78 2.12 -6.25
CA TYR A 161 -8.75 1.42 -5.50
C TYR A 161 -8.42 0.03 -6.06
N THR A 162 -8.84 -0.27 -7.29
CA THR A 162 -8.61 -1.57 -7.92
C THR A 162 -7.90 -1.40 -9.26
N THR A 163 -7.02 -2.33 -9.58
CA THR A 163 -6.12 -2.30 -10.75
C THR A 163 -6.77 -2.68 -12.07
N GLY A 164 -7.98 -3.23 -12.08
CA GLY A 164 -8.59 -3.90 -13.24
C GLY A 164 -9.46 -3.04 -14.18
N GLY A 165 -9.52 -1.73 -14.02
CA GLY A 165 -10.42 -0.86 -14.78
C GLY A 165 -9.88 -0.42 -16.15
N ALA A 166 -10.70 -0.53 -17.20
CA ALA A 166 -10.41 0.11 -18.49
C ALA A 166 -10.95 1.54 -18.52
N LEU A 167 -10.08 2.51 -18.84
CA LEU A 167 -10.49 3.91 -19.02
C LEU A 167 -11.46 4.06 -20.18
N LYS A 168 -12.60 4.69 -19.91
CA LYS A 168 -13.52 5.14 -20.96
C LYS A 168 -12.88 6.31 -21.72
N PRO A 169 -13.16 6.50 -23.03
CA PRO A 169 -12.60 7.61 -23.80
C PRO A 169 -12.89 9.00 -23.22
N SER A 170 -14.07 9.21 -22.64
CA SER A 170 -14.46 10.45 -21.96
C SER A 170 -13.60 10.69 -20.71
N SER A 171 -13.37 9.67 -19.90
CA SER A 171 -12.49 9.76 -18.73
C SER A 171 -11.05 10.07 -19.12
N LEU A 172 -10.56 9.50 -20.23
CA LEU A 172 -9.21 9.80 -20.74
C LEU A 172 -9.01 11.28 -21.05
N ASN A 173 -10.01 11.96 -21.66
CA ASN A 173 -9.92 13.39 -21.94
C ASN A 173 -9.93 14.24 -20.68
N ALA A 174 -10.80 13.90 -19.72
CA ALA A 174 -10.90 14.60 -18.43
C ALA A 174 -9.60 14.46 -17.62
N ILE A 175 -9.05 13.25 -17.52
CA ILE A 175 -7.79 12.99 -16.81
C ILE A 175 -6.63 13.70 -17.52
N THR A 176 -6.55 13.64 -18.85
CA THR A 176 -5.49 14.35 -19.58
C THR A 176 -5.52 15.85 -19.29
N LYS A 177 -6.74 16.44 -19.27
CA LYS A 177 -6.90 17.85 -18.92
C LYS A 177 -6.47 18.13 -17.47
N ALA A 178 -6.94 17.35 -16.51
CA ALA A 178 -6.56 17.49 -15.10
C ALA A 178 -5.05 17.42 -14.91
N VAL A 179 -4.39 16.44 -15.53
CA VAL A 179 -2.92 16.28 -15.49
C VAL A 179 -2.21 17.47 -16.13
N THR A 180 -2.70 18.00 -17.25
CA THR A 180 -2.10 19.16 -17.92
C THR A 180 -2.22 20.42 -17.09
N ASP A 181 -3.37 20.62 -16.44
CA ASP A 181 -3.68 21.82 -15.66
C ASP A 181 -3.08 21.79 -14.23
N SER A 182 -2.65 20.62 -13.74
CA SER A 182 -2.28 20.41 -12.33
C SER A 182 -0.91 20.97 -11.92
N GLY A 183 -0.05 21.32 -12.87
CA GLY A 183 1.34 21.67 -12.56
C GLY A 183 2.25 20.46 -12.33
N ALA A 184 1.76 19.24 -12.46
CA ALA A 184 2.57 18.03 -12.40
C ALA A 184 3.71 18.07 -13.43
N ARG A 185 4.84 17.45 -13.08
CA ARG A 185 6.03 17.41 -13.94
C ARG A 185 6.35 16.04 -14.49
N VAL A 186 5.78 15.00 -13.89
CA VAL A 186 6.08 13.62 -14.20
C VAL A 186 4.87 12.75 -13.84
N ILE A 187 4.71 11.65 -14.56
CA ILE A 187 3.70 10.63 -14.32
C ILE A 187 4.41 9.40 -13.75
N PHE A 188 3.89 8.82 -12.68
CA PHE A 188 4.42 7.61 -12.09
C PHE A 188 3.61 6.39 -12.50
N SER A 189 4.29 5.30 -12.82
CA SER A 189 3.70 3.99 -13.05
C SER A 189 4.10 3.04 -11.95
N SER A 190 3.18 2.18 -11.51
CA SER A 190 3.49 1.13 -10.53
C SER A 190 4.46 0.09 -11.09
N TYR A 191 4.47 -0.11 -12.40
CA TYR A 191 5.33 -1.07 -13.09
C TYR A 191 5.89 -0.51 -14.39
N LEU A 192 7.05 -0.99 -14.82
CA LEU A 192 7.62 -0.68 -16.13
C LEU A 192 7.72 -1.97 -16.99
N PRO A 193 7.39 -1.87 -18.28
CA PRO A 193 6.92 -0.69 -19.02
C PRO A 193 5.51 -0.28 -18.60
N ALA A 194 5.28 1.03 -18.53
CA ALA A 194 3.97 1.60 -18.19
C ALA A 194 2.86 1.08 -19.10
N ASN A 195 1.66 0.97 -18.59
CA ASN A 195 0.50 0.48 -19.33
C ASN A 195 0.11 1.40 -20.50
N LYS A 196 -0.73 0.91 -21.41
CA LYS A 196 -1.12 1.63 -22.64
C LYS A 196 -1.85 2.94 -22.34
N SER A 197 -2.68 2.99 -21.30
CA SER A 197 -3.44 4.19 -20.91
C SER A 197 -2.50 5.29 -20.42
N LEU A 198 -1.55 4.92 -19.57
CA LEU A 198 -0.54 5.84 -19.03
C LEU A 198 0.32 6.46 -20.15
N ARG A 199 0.82 5.64 -21.05
CA ARG A 199 1.58 6.11 -22.22
C ARG A 199 0.77 7.06 -23.09
N ARG A 200 -0.55 6.83 -23.23
CA ARG A 200 -1.43 7.69 -24.02
C ARG A 200 -1.65 9.05 -23.36
N ILE A 201 -1.78 9.08 -22.03
CA ILE A 201 -1.89 10.34 -21.27
C ILE A 201 -0.57 11.10 -21.32
N SER A 202 0.56 10.44 -21.10
CA SER A 202 1.90 11.02 -21.24
C SER A 202 2.08 11.71 -22.59
N LYS A 203 1.73 11.00 -23.68
CA LYS A 203 1.82 11.58 -25.03
C LYS A 203 0.91 12.80 -25.22
N ARG A 204 -0.27 12.82 -24.62
CA ARG A 204 -1.25 13.91 -24.78
C ARG A 204 -0.97 15.12 -23.90
N SER A 205 -0.52 14.89 -22.67
CA SER A 205 -0.18 15.94 -21.71
C SER A 205 1.23 16.53 -21.95
N GLY A 206 2.08 15.81 -22.69
CA GLY A 206 3.49 16.16 -22.86
C GLY A 206 4.36 15.83 -21.65
N LEU A 207 3.81 15.23 -20.58
CA LEU A 207 4.56 14.89 -19.39
C LEU A 207 5.29 13.55 -19.54
N PRO A 208 6.55 13.46 -19.11
CA PRO A 208 7.28 12.19 -19.14
C PRO A 208 6.74 11.21 -18.11
N ILE A 209 6.90 9.91 -18.39
CA ILE A 209 6.74 8.87 -17.38
C ILE A 209 8.07 8.71 -16.64
N ALA A 210 8.04 8.59 -15.31
CA ALA A 210 9.23 8.36 -14.50
C ALA A 210 9.97 7.10 -14.97
N SER A 211 11.30 7.18 -15.00
CA SER A 211 12.16 6.05 -15.39
C SER A 211 12.23 4.97 -14.30
N THR A 212 11.88 5.32 -13.07
CA THR A 212 11.79 4.40 -11.92
C THR A 212 10.32 4.23 -11.56
N PRO A 213 9.82 3.00 -11.40
CA PRO A 213 8.45 2.79 -10.98
C PRO A 213 8.24 3.26 -9.55
N LEU A 214 7.02 3.68 -9.24
CA LEU A 214 6.57 3.95 -7.89
C LEU A 214 5.66 2.79 -7.48
N TYR A 215 6.21 1.83 -6.75
CA TYR A 215 5.48 0.63 -6.34
C TYR A 215 4.40 0.99 -5.32
N GLY A 216 3.15 0.73 -5.68
CA GLY A 216 2.00 0.92 -4.79
C GLY A 216 1.75 -0.30 -3.92
N GLU A 217 1.98 -1.47 -4.51
CA GLU A 217 1.70 -2.77 -3.91
C GLU A 217 2.86 -3.73 -4.20
N GLY A 218 3.37 -4.36 -3.16
CA GLY A 218 4.27 -5.48 -3.13
C GLY A 218 5.55 -5.45 -3.86
#